data_5a467902e0575f35d20954d7ac8c1bec
#
_entry.id   5a467902e0575f35d20954d7ac8c1bec
#
_cell.length_a   1.000
_cell.length_b   1.000
_cell.length_c   1.000
_cell.angle_alpha   90.00
_cell.angle_beta   90.00
_cell.angle_gamma   90.00
#
_symmetry.space_group_name_H-M   'P 1'
#
loop_
_entity.id
_entity.type
_entity.pdbx_description
1 polymer ?
#
loop_
_entity_poly.entity_id
_entity_poly.type
_entity_poly.pdbx_seq_one_letter_code
_entity_poly.pdbx_strand_id
1 'polypeptide(L)'
;MQTFDYIIIGAGSAGCVLANRLSADPKNQVLLLEAGGKDKSPLIHIPAGFIKTLNNPDYNWGFQTEPEANTNNRAIPIARGKALGGSSSINGMVYVRGQARDYDDWAQMGNRGWSWDDVLP
;
A
#
# COMPACT_ATOMS: atom_id res chain seq x y z
N MET A 1 16.55 24.87 -14.36
CA MET A 1 16.47 23.76 -13.39
C MET A 1 15.05 23.78 -12.86
N GLN A 2 14.35 22.65 -12.89
CA GLN A 2 12.98 22.59 -12.36
C GLN A 2 13.05 22.35 -10.84
N THR A 3 12.33 23.12 -10.06
CA THR A 3 12.33 23.04 -8.59
C THR A 3 10.95 22.59 -8.11
N PHE A 4 10.90 21.79 -7.06
CA PHE A 4 9.67 21.30 -6.45
C PHE A 4 9.71 21.57 -4.95
N ASP A 5 8.56 21.90 -4.38
CA ASP A 5 8.41 22.07 -2.93
C ASP A 5 8.35 20.71 -2.23
N TYR A 6 7.77 19.70 -2.90
CA TYR A 6 7.65 18.33 -2.39
C TYR A 6 8.01 17.31 -3.47
N ILE A 7 8.77 16.30 -3.08
CA ILE A 7 9.05 15.12 -3.91
C ILE A 7 8.55 13.89 -3.17
N ILE A 8 7.58 13.20 -3.76
CA ILE A 8 6.95 11.99 -3.21
C ILE A 8 7.48 10.80 -4.01
N ILE A 9 8.06 9.82 -3.30
CA ILE A 9 8.61 8.62 -3.91
C ILE A 9 7.63 7.47 -3.69
N GLY A 10 7.07 6.97 -4.78
CA GLY A 10 6.07 5.91 -4.82
C GLY A 10 4.64 6.44 -4.86
N ALA A 11 3.91 6.07 -5.91
CA ALA A 11 2.50 6.39 -6.12
C ALA A 11 1.57 5.26 -5.62
N GLY A 12 1.90 4.68 -4.47
CA GLY A 12 1.02 3.78 -3.74
C GLY A 12 -0.07 4.52 -2.95
N SER A 13 -0.81 3.83 -2.09
CA SER A 13 -1.92 4.40 -1.32
C SER A 13 -1.54 5.67 -0.57
N ALA A 14 -0.43 5.66 0.17
CA ALA A 14 0.03 6.81 0.92
C ALA A 14 0.51 7.96 0.02
N GLY A 15 1.33 7.64 -1.01
CA GLY A 15 1.87 8.64 -1.92
C GLY A 15 0.79 9.36 -2.73
N CYS A 16 -0.23 8.63 -3.18
CA CYS A 16 -1.37 9.23 -3.86
C CYS A 16 -2.16 10.19 -2.95
N VAL A 17 -2.36 9.85 -1.68
CA VAL A 17 -3.01 10.73 -0.70
C VAL A 17 -2.18 11.99 -0.47
N LEU A 18 -0.88 11.83 -0.24
CA LEU A 18 0.03 12.96 -0.05
C LEU A 18 0.06 13.87 -1.28
N ALA A 19 0.19 13.29 -2.48
CA ALA A 19 0.18 14.05 -3.72
C ALA A 19 -1.11 14.88 -3.87
N ASN A 20 -2.27 14.24 -3.64
CA ASN A 20 -3.56 14.92 -3.71
C ASN A 20 -3.68 16.06 -2.68
N ARG A 21 -3.30 15.82 -1.43
CA ARG A 21 -3.45 16.80 -0.35
C ARG A 21 -2.49 17.98 -0.49
N LEU A 22 -1.21 17.71 -0.80
CA LEU A 22 -0.20 18.75 -0.93
C LEU A 22 -0.42 19.62 -2.16
N SER A 23 -0.88 19.02 -3.27
CA SER A 23 -1.19 19.79 -4.49
C SER A 23 -2.53 20.53 -4.46
N ALA A 24 -3.33 20.38 -3.40
CA ALA A 24 -4.56 21.15 -3.22
C ALA A 24 -4.28 22.65 -3.04
N ASP A 25 -3.14 23.02 -2.48
CA ASP A 25 -2.66 24.40 -2.52
C ASP A 25 -1.94 24.62 -3.87
N PRO A 26 -2.45 25.52 -4.75
CA PRO A 26 -1.85 25.76 -6.07
C PRO A 26 -0.47 26.42 -6.01
N LYS A 27 -0.02 26.87 -4.84
CA LYS A 27 1.34 27.40 -4.64
C LYS A 27 2.38 26.30 -4.54
N ASN A 28 1.98 25.08 -4.18
CA ASN A 28 2.89 23.96 -4.03
C ASN A 28 3.14 23.27 -5.37
N GLN A 29 4.40 23.10 -5.71
CA GLN A 29 4.84 22.24 -6.81
C GLN A 29 5.21 20.88 -6.27
N VAL A 30 4.40 19.87 -6.59
CA VAL A 30 4.56 18.50 -6.10
C VAL A 30 5.00 17.58 -7.21
N LEU A 31 6.13 16.91 -7.03
CA LEU A 31 6.60 15.85 -7.92
C LEU A 31 6.28 14.48 -7.32
N LEU A 32 5.54 13.65 -8.05
CA LEU A 32 5.28 12.27 -7.70
C LEU A 32 6.08 11.35 -8.63
N LEU A 33 6.96 10.53 -8.05
CA LEU A 33 7.78 9.56 -8.76
C LEU A 33 7.23 8.15 -8.52
N GLU A 34 7.02 7.39 -9.59
CA GLU A 34 6.57 6.00 -9.53
C GLU A 34 7.48 5.12 -10.39
N ALA A 35 7.89 3.98 -9.85
CA ALA A 35 8.76 3.04 -10.55
C ALA A 35 8.01 2.21 -11.60
N GLY A 36 6.73 1.96 -11.36
CA GLY A 36 5.89 1.19 -12.26
C GLY A 36 5.19 2.04 -13.32
N GLY A 37 4.46 1.36 -14.17
CA GLY A 37 3.67 2.00 -15.24
C GLY A 37 2.31 2.52 -14.76
N LYS A 38 1.54 3.01 -15.73
CA LYS A 38 0.13 3.39 -15.50
C LYS A 38 -0.73 2.13 -15.31
N ASP A 39 -1.75 2.24 -14.50
CA ASP A 39 -2.74 1.21 -14.17
C ASP A 39 -3.78 0.94 -15.28
N LYS A 40 -3.37 0.98 -16.53
CA LYS A 40 -4.28 0.88 -17.69
C LYS A 40 -4.78 -0.53 -18.00
N SER A 41 -4.21 -1.55 -17.36
CA SER A 41 -4.60 -2.94 -17.63
C SER A 41 -6.04 -3.22 -17.19
N PRO A 42 -6.87 -3.84 -18.04
CA PRO A 42 -8.18 -4.32 -17.62
C PRO A 42 -8.12 -5.27 -16.42
N LEU A 43 -7.02 -6.00 -16.23
CA LEU A 43 -6.81 -6.89 -15.09
C LEU A 43 -6.73 -6.17 -13.76
N ILE A 44 -6.35 -4.89 -13.74
CA ILE A 44 -6.35 -4.05 -12.54
C ILE A 44 -7.78 -3.57 -12.23
N HIS A 45 -8.57 -3.26 -13.27
CA HIS A 45 -9.90 -2.67 -13.12
C HIS A 45 -11.02 -3.70 -12.97
N ILE A 46 -10.75 -4.97 -13.26
CA ILE A 46 -11.69 -6.08 -13.07
C ILE A 46 -11.36 -6.79 -11.75
N PRO A 47 -12.27 -6.85 -10.75
CA PRO A 47 -11.98 -7.43 -9.45
C PRO A 47 -11.34 -8.82 -9.50
N ALA A 48 -11.83 -9.73 -10.33
CA ALA A 48 -11.23 -11.06 -10.50
C ALA A 48 -9.83 -11.05 -11.15
N GLY A 49 -9.41 -9.94 -11.73
CA GLY A 49 -8.13 -9.79 -12.42
C GLY A 49 -6.92 -9.79 -11.48
N PHE A 50 -7.11 -9.49 -10.17
CA PHE A 50 -6.02 -9.41 -9.21
C PHE A 50 -5.17 -10.69 -9.15
N ILE A 51 -5.79 -11.88 -9.32
CA ILE A 51 -5.09 -13.17 -9.31
C ILE A 51 -4.01 -13.20 -10.40
N LYS A 52 -4.29 -12.61 -11.56
CA LYS A 52 -3.35 -12.56 -12.69
C LYS A 52 -2.30 -11.45 -12.50
N THR A 53 -2.64 -10.35 -11.83
CA THR A 53 -1.69 -9.26 -11.58
C THR A 53 -0.67 -9.61 -10.50
N LEU A 54 -1.03 -10.44 -9.51
CA LEU A 54 -0.14 -10.87 -8.44
C LEU A 54 1.12 -11.59 -8.94
N ASN A 55 1.04 -12.29 -10.05
CA ASN A 55 2.16 -13.05 -10.62
C ASN A 55 2.76 -12.39 -11.87
N ASN A 56 2.31 -11.19 -12.22
CA ASN A 56 2.79 -10.49 -13.41
C ASN A 56 3.92 -9.51 -13.03
N PRO A 57 5.15 -9.68 -13.55
CA PRO A 57 6.29 -8.80 -13.26
C PRO A 57 6.11 -7.35 -13.74
N ASP A 58 5.19 -7.09 -14.64
CA ASP A 58 4.86 -5.73 -15.06
C ASP A 58 4.18 -4.92 -13.94
N TYR A 59 3.45 -5.61 -13.04
CA TYR A 59 2.66 -4.99 -11.97
C TYR A 59 3.10 -5.37 -10.56
N ASN A 60 4.04 -6.32 -10.42
CA ASN A 60 4.51 -6.82 -9.14
C ASN A 60 6.04 -6.81 -9.08
N TRP A 61 6.60 -6.38 -7.95
CA TRP A 61 8.04 -6.43 -7.70
C TRP A 61 8.58 -7.86 -7.58
N GLY A 62 7.73 -8.83 -7.26
CA GLY A 62 8.13 -10.24 -7.15
C GLY A 62 9.00 -10.55 -5.93
N PHE A 63 8.86 -9.81 -4.83
CA PHE A 63 9.63 -10.08 -3.61
C PHE A 63 9.27 -11.43 -3.00
N GLN A 64 10.23 -11.98 -2.27
CA GLN A 64 10.08 -13.19 -1.48
C GLN A 64 10.72 -12.97 -0.10
N THR A 65 10.23 -13.67 0.91
CA THR A 65 10.90 -13.72 2.22
C THR A 65 12.16 -14.55 2.14
N GLU A 66 13.07 -14.31 3.07
CA GLU A 66 14.10 -15.32 3.36
C GLU A 66 13.44 -16.60 3.91
N PRO A 67 14.01 -17.78 3.63
CA PRO A 67 13.55 -19.03 4.22
C PRO A 67 13.72 -19.02 5.74
N GLU A 68 12.70 -19.39 6.49
CA GLU A 68 12.74 -19.50 7.94
C GLU A 68 12.33 -20.91 8.41
N ALA A 69 12.93 -21.38 9.51
CA ALA A 69 12.64 -22.69 10.07
C ALA A 69 11.14 -22.86 10.43
N ASN A 70 10.51 -21.82 10.99
CA ASN A 70 9.11 -21.83 11.37
C ASN A 70 8.14 -21.86 10.18
N THR A 71 8.62 -21.61 8.97
CA THR A 71 7.86 -21.71 7.72
C THR A 71 8.26 -22.94 6.89
N ASN A 72 8.85 -23.92 7.55
CA ASN A 72 9.34 -25.16 6.90
C ASN A 72 10.42 -24.85 5.82
N ASN A 73 11.27 -23.88 6.11
CA ASN A 73 12.33 -23.38 5.20
C ASN A 73 11.82 -22.93 3.82
N ARG A 74 10.59 -22.41 3.76
CA ARG A 74 10.02 -21.91 2.51
C ARG A 74 10.30 -20.42 2.34
N ALA A 75 10.67 -20.02 1.13
CA ALA A 75 10.56 -18.65 0.68
C ALA A 75 9.08 -18.35 0.31
N ILE A 76 8.47 -17.38 0.95
CA ILE A 76 7.06 -17.02 0.75
C ILE A 76 6.98 -15.81 -0.18
N PRO A 77 6.25 -15.88 -1.31
CA PRO A 77 6.05 -14.73 -2.18
C PRO A 77 5.34 -13.59 -1.46
N ILE A 78 5.85 -12.38 -1.59
CA ILE A 78 5.25 -11.16 -1.06
C ILE A 78 4.93 -10.22 -2.22
N ALA A 79 3.68 -10.19 -2.63
CA ALA A 79 3.24 -9.31 -3.69
C ALA A 79 3.32 -7.84 -3.23
N ARG A 80 3.95 -7.00 -4.06
CA ARG A 80 3.99 -5.54 -3.92
C ARG A 80 3.78 -4.90 -5.27
N GLY A 81 2.80 -4.02 -5.36
CA GLY A 81 2.45 -3.39 -6.63
C GLY A 81 3.55 -2.48 -7.15
N LYS A 82 3.78 -2.56 -8.46
CA LYS A 82 4.71 -1.75 -9.25
C LYS A 82 3.94 -1.05 -10.35
N ALA A 83 3.08 -0.14 -9.97
CA ALA A 83 2.21 0.65 -10.84
C ALA A 83 1.65 1.86 -10.10
N LEU A 84 1.03 2.79 -10.81
CA LEU A 84 0.20 3.82 -10.18
C LEU A 84 -0.87 3.15 -9.29
N GLY A 85 -1.01 3.61 -8.06
CA GLY A 85 -1.82 2.97 -7.02
C GLY A 85 -1.07 1.94 -6.18
N GLY A 86 0.11 1.48 -6.63
CA GLY A 86 0.94 0.52 -5.89
C GLY A 86 0.20 -0.77 -5.57
N SER A 87 0.35 -1.27 -4.35
CA SER A 87 -0.31 -2.52 -3.92
C SER A 87 -1.84 -2.41 -3.86
N SER A 88 -2.43 -1.21 -3.76
CA SER A 88 -3.88 -1.06 -3.84
C SER A 88 -4.43 -1.35 -5.24
N SER A 89 -3.60 -1.28 -6.28
CA SER A 89 -4.00 -1.63 -7.65
C SER A 89 -3.99 -3.14 -7.93
N ILE A 90 -3.35 -3.96 -7.06
CA ILE A 90 -3.21 -5.40 -7.28
C ILE A 90 -3.63 -6.25 -6.07
N ASN A 91 -4.16 -5.66 -4.99
CA ASN A 91 -4.58 -6.38 -3.80
C ASN A 91 -5.85 -7.22 -4.03
N GLY A 92 -6.16 -8.11 -3.08
CA GLY A 92 -7.36 -8.95 -3.13
C GLY A 92 -8.64 -8.25 -2.69
N MET A 93 -8.63 -6.94 -2.44
CA MET A 93 -9.79 -6.11 -2.06
C MET A 93 -10.54 -6.62 -0.82
N VAL A 94 -9.84 -7.26 0.09
CA VAL A 94 -10.40 -7.71 1.37
C VAL A 94 -10.48 -6.52 2.30
N TYR A 95 -11.68 -6.22 2.80
CA TYR A 95 -11.91 -5.20 3.80
C TYR A 95 -12.38 -5.85 5.10
N VAL A 96 -11.51 -5.84 6.11
CA VAL A 96 -11.78 -6.38 7.44
C VAL A 96 -11.29 -5.38 8.48
N ARG A 97 -12.12 -5.07 9.46
CA ARG A 97 -11.69 -4.32 10.64
C ARG A 97 -11.16 -5.27 11.69
N GLY A 98 -10.18 -4.83 12.47
CA GLY A 98 -9.75 -5.52 13.69
C GLY A 98 -10.91 -5.61 14.69
N GLN A 99 -10.87 -6.58 15.57
CA GLN A 99 -11.84 -6.71 16.67
C GLN A 99 -11.53 -5.66 17.75
N ALA A 100 -12.56 -5.23 18.49
CA ALA A 100 -12.38 -4.30 19.60
C ALA A 100 -11.28 -4.76 20.56
N ARG A 101 -11.25 -6.06 20.87
CA ARG A 101 -10.26 -6.65 21.76
C ARG A 101 -8.81 -6.48 21.28
N ASP A 102 -8.56 -6.50 19.96
CA ASP A 102 -7.19 -6.33 19.43
C ASP A 102 -6.63 -4.96 19.83
N TYR A 103 -7.46 -3.92 19.74
CA TYR A 103 -7.10 -2.55 20.12
C TYR A 103 -7.00 -2.36 21.62
N ASP A 104 -7.94 -2.94 22.38
CA ASP A 104 -7.92 -2.87 23.85
C ASP A 104 -6.70 -3.59 24.41
N ASP A 105 -6.31 -4.72 23.85
CA ASP A 105 -5.07 -5.43 24.22
C ASP A 105 -3.83 -4.54 23.92
N TRP A 106 -3.81 -3.81 22.81
CA TRP A 106 -2.73 -2.86 22.52
C TRP A 106 -2.69 -1.72 23.55
N ALA A 107 -3.84 -1.16 23.91
CA ALA A 107 -3.91 -0.13 24.95
C ALA A 107 -3.40 -0.65 26.31
N GLN A 108 -3.76 -1.88 26.69
CA GLN A 108 -3.29 -2.53 27.93
C GLN A 108 -1.78 -2.78 27.90
N MET A 109 -1.18 -3.04 26.76
CA MET A 109 0.28 -3.13 26.60
C MET A 109 1.01 -1.78 26.74
N GLY A 110 0.29 -0.70 27.03
CA GLY A 110 0.86 0.62 27.28
C GLY A 110 0.72 1.61 26.10
N ASN A 111 0.07 1.21 25.01
CA ASN A 111 -0.17 2.10 23.85
C ASN A 111 -1.41 2.97 24.12
N ARG A 112 -1.23 4.04 24.85
CA ARG A 112 -2.31 4.99 25.21
C ARG A 112 -2.92 5.61 23.94
N GLY A 113 -4.25 5.72 23.88
CA GLY A 113 -4.98 6.24 22.72
C GLY A 113 -5.22 5.20 21.63
N TRP A 114 -4.99 3.92 21.91
CA TRP A 114 -5.21 2.81 20.99
C TRP A 114 -6.31 1.85 21.45
N SER A 115 -7.10 2.19 22.47
CA SER A 115 -8.29 1.41 22.79
C SER A 115 -9.32 1.47 21.67
N TRP A 116 -10.23 0.51 21.63
CA TRP A 116 -11.29 0.50 20.63
C TRP A 116 -12.07 1.81 20.58
N ASP A 117 -12.43 2.35 21.74
CA ASP A 117 -13.16 3.60 21.85
C ASP A 117 -12.36 4.81 21.37
N ASP A 118 -11.03 4.77 21.46
CA ASP A 118 -10.16 5.83 20.97
C ASP A 118 -10.04 5.82 19.43
N VAL A 119 -10.06 4.63 18.79
CA VAL A 119 -9.78 4.49 17.35
C VAL A 119 -11.02 4.31 16.47
N LEU A 120 -12.21 4.17 17.07
CA LEU A 120 -13.47 3.92 16.38
C LEU A 120 -14.14 5.19 15.85
N PRO A 121 -13.89 6.36 15.87
CA PRO A 121 -14.70 7.52 15.48
C PRO A 121 -15.28 7.41 14.07
#